data_2e1858baba3d7325a7758e156d695567
#
_entry.id   2e1858baba3d7325a7758e156d695567
#
_cell.length_a   1.000
_cell.length_b   1.000
_cell.length_c   1.000
_cell.angle_alpha   90.00
_cell.angle_beta   90.00
_cell.angle_gamma   90.00
#
_symmetry.space_group_name_H-M   'P 1'
#
loop_
_entity.id
_entity.type
_entity.pdbx_description
1 polymer ?
#
loop_
_entity_poly.entity_id
_entity_poly.type
_entity_poly.pdbx_seq_one_letter_code
_entity_poly.pdbx_strand_id
1 'polypeptide(L)'
;MQKVRWLALLMLVGSFGTALAADAPESWDGLVQVKPKRMSAAFLLPGADFRTYTKVMIDPTQVAFQKDWQKRINNSRRLSDRVDDKQAREILAAARANFDDVFVAEFTKAGYTIVNQPGPDVLRVSTAVINLYINAPDTMSAGRSYSFTTEAGEATLVLEVRDSLSGALMGRAVDRRETRGSAGMQRSSSVTNQAEFRALFRHWASIAAQGLEELKGLSPVPADLKPGQKL
;
A
#
# COMPACT_ATOMS: atom_id res chain seq x y z
N MET A 1 31.16 -8.76 23.77
CA MET A 1 30.28 -7.58 23.68
C MET A 1 30.32 -7.07 22.23
N GLN A 2 29.47 -7.62 21.38
CA GLN A 2 29.37 -7.25 19.96
C GLN A 2 28.29 -6.18 19.80
N LYS A 3 28.71 -4.99 19.40
CA LYS A 3 27.83 -3.86 19.13
C LYS A 3 27.11 -4.12 17.81
N VAL A 4 25.82 -4.41 17.90
CA VAL A 4 24.92 -4.46 16.74
C VAL A 4 24.80 -3.04 16.18
N ARG A 5 25.42 -2.79 15.04
CA ARG A 5 25.27 -1.54 14.28
C ARG A 5 23.92 -1.63 13.55
N TRP A 6 22.92 -0.98 14.11
CA TRP A 6 21.71 -0.63 13.38
C TRP A 6 22.09 0.36 12.28
N LEU A 7 22.21 -0.13 11.06
CA LEU A 7 22.24 0.74 9.89
C LEU A 7 20.80 1.28 9.73
N ALA A 8 20.63 2.52 10.19
CA ALA A 8 19.47 3.30 9.85
C ALA A 8 19.47 3.46 8.33
N LEU A 9 18.52 2.80 7.69
CA LEU A 9 18.17 3.03 6.30
C LEU A 9 17.53 4.42 6.23
N LEU A 10 18.38 5.43 6.14
CA LEU A 10 17.96 6.81 5.96
C LEU A 10 17.37 6.90 4.55
N MET A 11 16.06 6.95 4.50
CA MET A 11 15.26 7.25 3.35
C MET A 11 15.80 8.44 2.59
N LEU A 12 16.17 8.22 1.35
CA LEU A 12 16.12 9.24 0.33
C LEU A 12 14.63 9.52 0.04
N VAL A 13 14.00 10.34 0.87
CA VAL A 13 12.74 10.99 0.53
C VAL A 13 13.10 12.08 -0.47
N GLY A 14 13.47 11.64 -1.66
CA GLY A 14 13.58 12.51 -2.82
C GLY A 14 12.19 13.11 -3.07
N SER A 15 12.17 14.40 -3.28
CA SER A 15 11.02 15.26 -3.56
C SER A 15 10.11 14.67 -4.64
N PHE A 16 9.13 13.86 -4.27
CA PHE A 16 8.04 13.45 -5.14
C PHE A 16 6.94 14.51 -5.12
N GLY A 17 7.28 15.68 -5.68
CA GLY A 17 6.31 16.69 -6.04
C GLY A 17 5.86 16.43 -7.48
N THR A 18 4.55 16.18 -7.67
CA THR A 18 3.79 16.35 -8.92
C THR A 18 4.34 15.74 -10.21
N ALA A 19 4.69 14.46 -10.24
CA ALA A 19 5.06 13.78 -11.48
C ALA A 19 4.63 12.31 -11.51
N LEU A 20 3.33 12.03 -11.29
CA LEU A 20 2.75 10.70 -11.56
C LEU A 20 2.09 10.63 -12.95
N ALA A 21 2.42 11.58 -13.83
CA ALA A 21 2.13 11.50 -15.26
C ALA A 21 3.42 11.38 -16.11
N ALA A 22 4.60 11.31 -15.48
CA ALA A 22 5.81 10.90 -16.18
C ALA A 22 5.83 9.38 -16.23
N ASP A 23 6.18 8.81 -17.38
CA ASP A 23 6.32 7.36 -17.57
C ASP A 23 7.17 6.78 -16.44
N ALA A 24 6.66 5.72 -15.79
CA ALA A 24 7.40 5.05 -14.75
C ALA A 24 8.74 4.56 -15.33
N PRO A 25 9.86 4.60 -14.55
CA PRO A 25 11.16 4.25 -15.09
C PRO A 25 11.15 2.82 -15.64
N GLU A 26 11.85 2.60 -16.74
CA GLU A 26 11.94 1.28 -17.39
C GLU A 26 12.58 0.21 -16.48
N SER A 27 13.41 0.63 -15.54
CA SER A 27 13.97 -0.23 -14.49
C SER A 27 14.06 0.49 -13.15
N TRP A 28 13.92 -0.26 -12.05
CA TRP A 28 13.99 0.27 -10.70
C TRP A 28 14.59 -0.80 -9.77
N ASP A 29 15.75 -0.54 -9.18
CA ASP A 29 16.48 -1.47 -8.31
C ASP A 29 16.74 -2.86 -8.93
N GLY A 30 17.08 -2.91 -10.22
CA GLY A 30 17.32 -4.15 -10.95
C GLY A 30 16.05 -4.85 -11.43
N LEU A 31 14.88 -4.35 -11.07
CA LEU A 31 13.61 -4.84 -11.60
C LEU A 31 13.32 -4.16 -12.94
N VAL A 32 12.68 -4.90 -13.84
CA VAL A 32 12.22 -4.41 -15.15
C VAL A 32 10.73 -4.14 -15.09
N GLN A 33 10.31 -2.98 -15.62
CA GLN A 33 8.91 -2.63 -15.71
C GLN A 33 8.15 -3.59 -16.63
N VAL A 34 7.01 -4.07 -16.18
CA VAL A 34 6.08 -4.87 -16.99
C VAL A 34 4.74 -4.16 -17.11
N LYS A 35 3.94 -4.55 -18.10
CA LYS A 35 2.59 -4.01 -18.24
C LYS A 35 1.63 -4.68 -17.26
N PRO A 36 1.20 -4.01 -16.19
CA PRO A 36 0.32 -4.62 -15.20
C PRO A 36 -1.12 -4.74 -15.74
N LYS A 37 -1.86 -5.73 -15.22
CA LYS A 37 -3.29 -5.88 -15.54
C LYS A 37 -4.20 -5.05 -14.66
N ARG A 38 -3.81 -4.84 -13.38
CA ARG A 38 -4.71 -4.29 -12.34
C ARG A 38 -4.08 -3.21 -11.45
N MET A 39 -2.76 -3.01 -11.53
CA MET A 39 -2.02 -1.99 -10.79
C MET A 39 -1.62 -0.85 -11.72
N SER A 40 -1.25 0.30 -11.19
CA SER A 40 -0.76 1.44 -11.99
C SER A 40 0.61 1.17 -12.61
N ALA A 41 1.49 0.50 -11.86
CA ALA A 41 2.81 0.06 -12.33
C ALA A 41 3.21 -1.26 -11.66
N ALA A 42 4.00 -2.07 -12.36
CA ALA A 42 4.60 -3.28 -11.81
C ALA A 42 6.00 -3.49 -12.38
N PHE A 43 6.88 -4.07 -11.56
CA PHE A 43 8.27 -4.33 -11.87
C PHE A 43 8.63 -5.74 -11.38
N LEU A 44 9.35 -6.51 -12.18
CA LEU A 44 9.74 -7.87 -11.85
C LEU A 44 11.24 -8.08 -12.04
N LEU A 45 11.82 -8.93 -11.22
CA LEU A 45 13.20 -9.39 -11.40
C LEU A 45 13.24 -10.41 -12.53
N PRO A 46 14.05 -10.18 -13.59
CA PRO A 46 14.27 -11.18 -14.63
C PRO A 46 14.79 -12.49 -14.03
N GLY A 47 14.22 -13.61 -14.45
CA GLY A 47 14.59 -14.94 -13.95
C GLY A 47 13.97 -15.31 -12.60
N ALA A 48 13.20 -14.43 -11.95
CA ALA A 48 12.55 -14.75 -10.68
C ALA A 48 11.58 -15.93 -10.81
N ASP A 49 11.61 -16.83 -9.82
CA ASP A 49 10.72 -18.00 -9.77
C ASP A 49 9.85 -17.96 -8.51
N PHE A 50 8.54 -17.82 -8.72
CA PHE A 50 7.56 -17.72 -7.64
C PHE A 50 6.90 -19.05 -7.28
N ARG A 51 7.19 -20.16 -8.00
CA ARG A 51 6.48 -21.45 -7.85
C ARG A 51 6.69 -22.09 -6.49
N THR A 52 7.85 -21.87 -5.86
CA THR A 52 8.21 -22.48 -4.58
C THR A 52 7.49 -21.88 -3.37
N TYR A 53 6.97 -20.65 -3.50
CA TYR A 53 6.40 -19.95 -2.35
C TYR A 53 4.96 -20.38 -2.08
N THR A 54 4.77 -21.09 -0.98
CA THR A 54 3.46 -21.53 -0.48
C THR A 54 3.02 -20.79 0.78
N LYS A 55 3.97 -20.10 1.42
CA LYS A 55 3.77 -19.32 2.64
C LYS A 55 4.12 -17.86 2.41
N VAL A 56 3.51 -16.99 3.19
CA VAL A 56 3.73 -15.54 3.11
C VAL A 56 4.05 -15.00 4.50
N MET A 57 5.10 -14.21 4.59
CA MET A 57 5.42 -13.39 5.75
C MET A 57 5.07 -11.95 5.42
N ILE A 58 4.07 -11.39 6.10
CA ILE A 58 3.60 -10.01 5.86
C ILE A 58 4.24 -9.11 6.92
N ASP A 59 5.02 -8.13 6.45
CA ASP A 59 5.56 -7.10 7.34
C ASP A 59 4.47 -6.12 7.76
N PRO A 60 4.56 -5.53 8.95
CA PRO A 60 3.67 -4.46 9.35
C PRO A 60 3.71 -3.29 8.34
N THR A 61 2.54 -2.89 7.83
CA THR A 61 2.42 -1.86 6.80
C THR A 61 2.90 -0.50 7.30
N GLN A 62 3.65 0.21 6.47
CA GLN A 62 3.97 1.61 6.71
C GLN A 62 2.82 2.47 6.19
N VAL A 63 2.35 3.44 6.99
CA VAL A 63 1.29 4.35 6.58
C VAL A 63 1.73 5.79 6.78
N ALA A 64 1.57 6.62 5.74
CA ALA A 64 1.93 8.04 5.78
C ALA A 64 0.87 8.90 5.09
N PHE A 65 0.52 10.02 5.72
CA PHE A 65 -0.32 11.02 5.08
C PHE A 65 0.36 11.67 3.88
N GLN A 66 -0.46 12.22 3.01
CA GLN A 66 -0.01 13.14 2.00
C GLN A 66 0.65 14.37 2.65
N LYS A 67 1.69 14.89 2.01
CA LYS A 67 2.40 16.11 2.49
C LYS A 67 1.39 17.22 2.81
N ASP A 68 1.57 17.85 3.97
CA ASP A 68 0.72 18.94 4.48
C ASP A 68 -0.77 18.59 4.67
N TRP A 69 -1.13 17.30 4.71
CA TRP A 69 -2.52 16.86 4.88
C TRP A 69 -3.20 17.52 6.09
N GLN A 70 -2.59 17.44 7.26
CA GLN A 70 -3.15 17.99 8.50
C GLN A 70 -3.38 19.50 8.41
N LYS A 71 -2.42 20.23 7.83
CA LYS A 71 -2.56 21.68 7.60
C LYS A 71 -3.73 21.98 6.66
N ARG A 72 -3.86 21.25 5.56
CA ARG A 72 -4.93 21.44 4.57
C ARG A 72 -6.30 21.14 5.18
N ILE A 73 -6.44 20.04 5.90
CA ILE A 73 -7.69 19.68 6.58
C ILE A 73 -8.06 20.72 7.63
N ASN A 74 -7.12 21.23 8.39
CA ASN A 74 -7.36 22.20 9.45
C ASN A 74 -7.67 23.61 8.95
N ASN A 75 -7.24 23.97 7.74
CA ASN A 75 -7.54 25.31 7.17
C ASN A 75 -9.03 25.52 6.90
N SER A 76 -9.80 24.48 6.62
CA SER A 76 -11.23 24.54 6.36
C SER A 76 -12.10 24.28 7.60
N ARG A 77 -11.48 24.04 8.78
CA ARG A 77 -12.17 23.63 10.01
C ARG A 77 -12.20 24.72 11.07
N ARG A 78 -13.25 24.70 11.89
CA ARG A 78 -13.31 25.51 13.12
C ARG A 78 -12.20 25.04 14.07
N LEU A 79 -11.77 25.92 14.96
CA LEU A 79 -10.67 25.64 15.89
C LEU A 79 -10.93 24.39 16.76
N SER A 80 -12.19 24.20 17.20
CA SER A 80 -12.64 23.04 17.98
C SER A 80 -12.60 21.71 17.23
N ASP A 81 -12.61 21.75 15.89
CA ASP A 81 -12.77 20.57 15.04
C ASP A 81 -11.46 20.21 14.32
N ARG A 82 -10.37 20.90 14.67
CA ARG A 82 -9.04 20.66 14.08
C ARG A 82 -8.46 19.35 14.56
N VAL A 83 -7.79 18.67 13.64
CA VAL A 83 -7.02 17.46 13.94
C VAL A 83 -5.71 17.87 14.59
N ASP A 84 -5.46 17.39 15.80
CA ASP A 84 -4.17 17.54 16.47
C ASP A 84 -3.19 16.40 16.11
N ASP A 85 -1.95 16.49 16.58
CA ASP A 85 -0.91 15.50 16.27
C ASP A 85 -1.20 14.12 16.90
N LYS A 86 -1.90 14.07 18.04
CA LYS A 86 -2.31 12.82 18.67
C LYS A 86 -3.35 12.13 17.82
N GLN A 87 -4.40 12.85 17.42
CA GLN A 87 -5.45 12.34 16.55
C GLN A 87 -4.89 11.90 15.19
N ALA A 88 -3.95 12.65 14.61
CA ALA A 88 -3.29 12.27 13.37
C ALA A 88 -2.56 10.92 13.49
N ARG A 89 -1.83 10.70 14.59
CA ARG A 89 -1.17 9.41 14.86
C ARG A 89 -2.17 8.27 15.07
N GLU A 90 -3.26 8.51 15.76
CA GLU A 90 -4.34 7.53 15.98
C GLU A 90 -5.00 7.11 14.66
N ILE A 91 -5.25 8.06 13.76
CA ILE A 91 -5.77 7.80 12.42
C ILE A 91 -4.80 6.89 11.62
N LEU A 92 -3.50 7.20 11.63
CA LEU A 92 -2.50 6.36 10.95
C LEU A 92 -2.43 4.95 11.56
N ALA A 93 -2.47 4.84 12.88
CA ALA A 93 -2.45 3.56 13.57
C ALA A 93 -3.69 2.71 13.23
N ALA A 94 -4.88 3.32 13.19
CA ALA A 94 -6.11 2.65 12.81
C ALA A 94 -6.11 2.23 11.32
N ALA A 95 -5.61 3.09 10.42
CA ALA A 95 -5.47 2.75 9.00
C ALA A 95 -4.52 1.56 8.80
N ARG A 96 -3.37 1.56 9.50
CA ARG A 96 -2.41 0.46 9.48
C ARG A 96 -3.03 -0.85 9.97
N ALA A 97 -3.64 -0.87 11.15
CA ALA A 97 -4.25 -2.07 11.69
C ALA A 97 -5.31 -2.64 10.76
N ASN A 98 -6.18 -1.77 10.21
CA ASN A 98 -7.20 -2.19 9.25
C ASN A 98 -6.60 -2.75 7.95
N PHE A 99 -5.51 -2.17 7.45
CA PHE A 99 -4.82 -2.66 6.27
C PHE A 99 -4.20 -4.05 6.53
N ASP A 100 -3.45 -4.20 7.60
CA ASP A 100 -2.78 -5.44 7.99
C ASP A 100 -3.80 -6.58 8.16
N ASP A 101 -4.90 -6.34 8.86
CA ASP A 101 -5.99 -7.32 9.04
C ASP A 101 -6.57 -7.79 7.70
N VAL A 102 -6.83 -6.84 6.80
CA VAL A 102 -7.41 -7.14 5.48
C VAL A 102 -6.42 -7.92 4.61
N PHE A 103 -5.13 -7.56 4.63
CA PHE A 103 -4.10 -8.27 3.86
C PHE A 103 -3.94 -9.72 4.34
N VAL A 104 -3.85 -9.93 5.64
CA VAL A 104 -3.80 -11.28 6.23
C VAL A 104 -5.03 -12.10 5.81
N ALA A 105 -6.23 -11.52 5.91
CA ALA A 105 -7.47 -12.22 5.57
C ALA A 105 -7.54 -12.62 4.08
N GLU A 106 -7.19 -11.71 3.16
CA GLU A 106 -7.27 -11.98 1.72
C GLU A 106 -6.19 -12.96 1.25
N PHE A 107 -4.96 -12.89 1.79
CA PHE A 107 -3.92 -13.90 1.49
C PHE A 107 -4.27 -15.28 2.05
N THR A 108 -4.82 -15.34 3.28
CA THR A 108 -5.31 -16.61 3.86
C THR A 108 -6.43 -17.20 3.01
N LYS A 109 -7.38 -16.37 2.57
CA LYS A 109 -8.47 -16.79 1.66
C LYS A 109 -7.97 -17.28 0.31
N ALA A 110 -6.86 -16.74 -0.18
CA ALA A 110 -6.19 -17.19 -1.41
C ALA A 110 -5.40 -18.50 -1.23
N GLY A 111 -5.38 -19.08 -0.02
CA GLY A 111 -4.75 -20.36 0.27
C GLY A 111 -3.33 -20.27 0.82
N TYR A 112 -2.82 -19.06 1.09
CA TYR A 112 -1.48 -18.89 1.67
C TYR A 112 -1.49 -19.12 3.19
N THR A 113 -0.48 -19.83 3.68
CA THR A 113 -0.20 -19.89 5.12
C THR A 113 0.59 -18.64 5.54
N ILE A 114 0.05 -17.88 6.48
CA ILE A 114 0.75 -16.71 7.03
C ILE A 114 1.70 -17.16 8.15
N VAL A 115 2.97 -16.76 8.04
CA VAL A 115 4.03 -17.12 8.98
C VAL A 115 4.81 -15.90 9.44
N ASN A 116 5.53 -16.03 10.58
CA ASN A 116 6.33 -14.95 11.16
C ASN A 116 7.84 -15.23 11.08
N GLN A 117 8.23 -16.32 10.43
CA GLN A 117 9.64 -16.72 10.30
C GLN A 117 9.99 -16.92 8.83
N PRO A 118 11.21 -16.54 8.42
CA PRO A 118 11.69 -16.80 7.07
C PRO A 118 11.86 -18.30 6.83
N GLY A 119 11.76 -18.72 5.57
CA GLY A 119 11.93 -20.11 5.17
C GLY A 119 12.10 -20.24 3.65
N PRO A 120 12.48 -21.41 3.14
CA PRO A 120 12.77 -21.62 1.71
C PRO A 120 11.53 -21.51 0.82
N ASP A 121 10.34 -21.67 1.40
CA ASP A 121 9.05 -21.58 0.71
C ASP A 121 8.23 -20.36 1.16
N VAL A 122 8.89 -19.37 1.81
CA VAL A 122 8.25 -18.18 2.37
C VAL A 122 8.59 -16.96 1.52
N LEU A 123 7.57 -16.32 0.97
CA LEU A 123 7.68 -15.00 0.34
C LEU A 123 7.43 -13.92 1.38
N ARG A 124 8.35 -12.96 1.48
CA ARG A 124 8.16 -11.78 2.34
C ARG A 124 7.47 -10.68 1.56
N VAL A 125 6.36 -10.18 2.09
CA VAL A 125 5.56 -9.11 1.51
C VAL A 125 5.66 -7.88 2.40
N SER A 126 6.21 -6.80 1.88
CA SER A 126 6.29 -5.50 2.54
C SER A 126 5.39 -4.52 1.83
N THR A 127 4.62 -3.75 2.60
CA THR A 127 3.65 -2.79 2.06
C THR A 127 3.83 -1.41 2.67
N ALA A 128 3.56 -0.38 1.85
CA ALA A 128 3.43 0.99 2.31
C ALA A 128 2.17 1.63 1.68
N VAL A 129 1.36 2.26 2.52
CA VAL A 129 0.25 3.12 2.09
C VAL A 129 0.70 4.56 2.29
N ILE A 130 1.03 5.23 1.19
CA ILE A 130 1.54 6.60 1.19
C ILE A 130 0.55 7.55 0.54
N ASN A 131 0.79 8.85 0.68
CA ASN A 131 -0.09 9.89 0.16
C ASN A 131 -1.54 9.74 0.64
N LEU A 132 -1.72 9.19 1.85
CA LEU A 132 -3.05 9.01 2.41
C LEU A 132 -3.71 10.37 2.64
N TYR A 133 -4.82 10.59 1.97
CA TYR A 133 -5.65 11.78 2.12
C TYR A 133 -7.05 11.37 2.55
N ILE A 134 -7.51 11.87 3.69
CA ILE A 134 -8.83 11.62 4.28
C ILE A 134 -9.56 12.95 4.39
N ASN A 135 -10.69 13.10 3.71
CA ASN A 135 -11.44 14.36 3.66
C ASN A 135 -12.17 14.69 4.96
N ALA A 136 -12.71 13.70 5.64
CA ALA A 136 -13.46 13.88 6.89
C ALA A 136 -12.94 12.92 7.97
N PRO A 137 -11.75 13.19 8.54
CA PRO A 137 -11.27 12.39 9.64
C PRO A 137 -12.17 12.56 10.87
N ASP A 138 -12.30 11.48 11.65
CA ASP A 138 -13.04 11.51 12.91
C ASP A 138 -12.29 12.38 13.92
N THR A 139 -12.90 13.46 14.33
CA THR A 139 -12.49 14.24 15.47
C THR A 139 -13.61 14.12 16.50
N MET A 140 -13.30 13.60 17.69
CA MET A 140 -14.26 13.53 18.79
C MET A 140 -14.65 14.95 19.22
N SER A 141 -15.56 15.59 18.48
CA SER A 141 -16.19 16.82 18.89
C SER A 141 -17.68 16.59 19.13
N ALA A 142 -18.18 17.10 20.24
CA ALA A 142 -19.58 16.98 20.67
C ALA A 142 -20.59 17.70 19.75
N GLY A 143 -20.13 18.28 18.65
CA GLY A 143 -20.95 18.98 17.65
C GLY A 143 -21.08 18.16 16.37
N ARG A 144 -22.32 17.93 15.92
CA ARG A 144 -22.60 17.31 14.61
C ARG A 144 -22.19 18.27 13.48
N SER A 145 -20.93 18.17 13.05
CA SER A 145 -20.50 18.81 11.79
C SER A 145 -20.69 17.82 10.64
N TYR A 146 -21.44 18.19 9.63
CA TYR A 146 -21.66 17.40 8.42
C TYR A 146 -20.84 18.02 7.29
N SER A 147 -19.89 17.31 6.75
CA SER A 147 -19.26 17.67 5.48
C SER A 147 -19.79 16.77 4.35
N PHE A 148 -20.11 17.39 3.23
CA PHE A 148 -20.50 16.68 2.01
C PHE A 148 -19.29 16.69 1.09
N THR A 149 -18.81 15.51 0.71
CA THR A 149 -17.75 15.35 -0.29
C THR A 149 -18.16 14.28 -1.29
N THR A 150 -17.72 14.42 -2.53
CA THR A 150 -17.89 13.40 -3.56
C THR A 150 -16.84 12.30 -3.45
N GLU A 151 -15.77 12.53 -2.68
CA GLU A 151 -14.63 11.63 -2.50
C GLU A 151 -14.28 11.53 -1.02
N ALA A 152 -14.13 10.32 -0.50
CA ALA A 152 -13.72 10.10 0.87
C ALA A 152 -12.22 10.31 1.08
N GLY A 153 -11.42 10.11 0.02
CA GLY A 153 -9.99 10.32 0.04
C GLY A 153 -9.24 9.64 -1.09
N GLU A 154 -7.93 9.66 -1.00
CA GLU A 154 -7.01 8.96 -1.92
C GLU A 154 -5.88 8.30 -1.14
N ALA A 155 -5.26 7.29 -1.75
CA ALA A 155 -4.03 6.68 -1.24
C ALA A 155 -3.23 6.03 -2.37
N THR A 156 -1.95 5.82 -2.12
CA THR A 156 -1.04 5.07 -3.00
C THR A 156 -0.50 3.87 -2.24
N LEU A 157 -0.71 2.68 -2.80
CA LEU A 157 -0.06 1.45 -2.34
C LEU A 157 1.30 1.31 -3.02
N VAL A 158 2.33 0.98 -2.25
CA VAL A 158 3.59 0.40 -2.72
C VAL A 158 3.70 -0.98 -2.10
N LEU A 159 3.87 -2.01 -2.92
CA LEU A 159 4.01 -3.40 -2.50
C LEU A 159 5.33 -3.95 -3.02
N GLU A 160 6.11 -4.58 -2.17
CA GLU A 160 7.33 -5.31 -2.52
C GLU A 160 7.22 -6.76 -2.12
N VAL A 161 7.74 -7.63 -2.96
CA VAL A 161 7.88 -9.05 -2.68
C VAL A 161 9.35 -9.45 -2.73
N ARG A 162 9.79 -10.16 -1.68
CA ARG A 162 11.18 -10.57 -1.50
C ARG A 162 11.24 -12.05 -1.14
N ASP A 163 12.31 -12.71 -1.54
CA ASP A 163 12.66 -13.97 -0.92
C ASP A 163 12.98 -13.75 0.57
N SER A 164 12.39 -14.53 1.45
CA SER A 164 12.47 -14.27 2.90
C SER A 164 13.85 -14.61 3.49
N LEU A 165 14.61 -15.50 2.89
CA LEU A 165 15.93 -15.91 3.37
C LEU A 165 17.03 -14.98 2.86
N SER A 166 17.08 -14.74 1.56
CA SER A 166 18.12 -13.92 0.93
C SER A 166 17.82 -12.42 1.02
N GLY A 167 16.55 -12.05 1.20
CA GLY A 167 16.09 -10.66 1.12
C GLY A 167 16.07 -10.09 -0.31
N ALA A 168 16.35 -10.92 -1.33
CA ALA A 168 16.36 -10.49 -2.72
C ALA A 168 15.00 -9.92 -3.12
N LEU A 169 15.00 -8.73 -3.71
CA LEU A 169 13.80 -8.09 -4.23
C LEU A 169 13.40 -8.80 -5.54
N MET A 170 12.22 -9.40 -5.57
CA MET A 170 11.71 -10.17 -6.70
C MET A 170 10.68 -9.42 -7.52
N GLY A 171 9.98 -8.48 -6.90
CA GLY A 171 8.98 -7.67 -7.59
C GLY A 171 8.51 -6.50 -6.76
N ARG A 172 7.98 -5.49 -7.45
CA ARG A 172 7.37 -4.29 -6.86
C ARG A 172 6.13 -3.92 -7.65
N ALA A 173 5.07 -3.50 -6.96
CA ALA A 173 3.88 -2.94 -7.58
C ALA A 173 3.50 -1.63 -6.92
N VAL A 174 2.98 -0.70 -7.72
CA VAL A 174 2.47 0.60 -7.26
C VAL A 174 1.08 0.80 -7.81
N ASP A 175 0.16 1.24 -6.94
CA ASP A 175 -1.20 1.57 -7.37
C ASP A 175 -1.73 2.78 -6.60
N ARG A 176 -2.21 3.78 -7.34
CA ARG A 176 -2.87 4.96 -6.76
C ARG A 176 -4.36 4.85 -7.03
N ARG A 177 -5.15 5.04 -5.98
CA ARG A 177 -6.61 5.07 -6.09
C ARG A 177 -7.23 6.15 -5.24
N GLU A 178 -8.30 6.68 -5.79
CA GLU A 178 -9.27 7.49 -5.06
C GLU A 178 -10.35 6.57 -4.50
N THR A 179 -10.79 6.83 -3.28
CA THR A 179 -11.96 6.14 -2.74
C THR A 179 -13.19 6.76 -3.40
N ARG A 180 -13.95 5.95 -4.11
CA ARG A 180 -15.19 6.40 -4.74
C ARG A 180 -16.24 6.56 -3.66
N GLY A 181 -16.68 7.78 -3.41
CA GLY A 181 -18.00 7.99 -2.84
C GLY A 181 -19.04 7.33 -3.74
N SER A 182 -19.97 6.57 -3.17
CA SER A 182 -21.10 6.03 -3.91
C SER A 182 -21.77 7.17 -4.69
N ALA A 183 -22.14 6.92 -5.94
CA ALA A 183 -22.62 7.92 -6.90
C ALA A 183 -23.69 8.85 -6.27
N GLY A 184 -23.29 10.11 -6.02
CA GLY A 184 -24.11 11.14 -5.40
C GLY A 184 -23.38 11.87 -4.27
N MET A 185 -23.80 13.11 -3.97
CA MET A 185 -23.33 13.83 -2.78
C MET A 185 -23.75 13.07 -1.53
N GLN A 186 -22.86 12.27 -0.96
CA GLN A 186 -23.10 11.58 0.30
C GLN A 186 -22.54 12.36 1.49
N ARG A 187 -23.22 12.20 2.63
CA ARG A 187 -22.72 12.62 3.92
C ARG A 187 -21.42 11.89 4.22
N SER A 188 -20.30 12.58 4.18
CA SER A 188 -19.04 12.05 4.64
C SER A 188 -19.06 11.98 6.16
N SER A 189 -18.90 10.79 6.70
CA SER A 189 -18.74 10.52 8.13
C SER A 189 -17.51 9.64 8.34
N SER A 190 -17.01 9.57 9.58
CA SER A 190 -15.93 8.65 9.92
C SER A 190 -16.24 7.20 9.56
N VAL A 191 -17.50 6.80 9.74
CA VAL A 191 -17.96 5.44 9.42
C VAL A 191 -17.93 5.16 7.92
N THR A 192 -18.38 6.11 7.08
CA THR A 192 -18.33 5.95 5.62
C THR A 192 -16.89 5.95 5.11
N ASN A 193 -16.03 6.84 5.62
CA ASN A 193 -14.60 6.85 5.28
C ASN A 193 -13.91 5.54 5.65
N GLN A 194 -14.16 5.01 6.83
CA GLN A 194 -13.61 3.71 7.27
C GLN A 194 -14.04 2.57 6.35
N ALA A 195 -15.33 2.50 5.99
CA ALA A 195 -15.85 1.47 5.11
C ALA A 195 -15.23 1.55 3.70
N GLU A 196 -15.07 2.75 3.16
CA GLU A 196 -14.49 2.98 1.84
C GLU A 196 -13.00 2.66 1.80
N PHE A 197 -12.21 3.07 2.79
CA PHE A 197 -10.82 2.68 2.87
C PHE A 197 -10.67 1.17 3.09
N ARG A 198 -11.52 0.54 3.91
CA ARG A 198 -11.52 -0.91 4.06
C ARG A 198 -11.85 -1.63 2.74
N ALA A 199 -12.76 -1.11 1.94
CA ALA A 199 -13.06 -1.65 0.62
C ALA A 199 -11.87 -1.48 -0.35
N LEU A 200 -11.19 -0.32 -0.33
CA LEU A 200 -9.98 -0.08 -1.09
C LEU A 200 -8.85 -1.04 -0.69
N PHE A 201 -8.61 -1.22 0.61
CA PHE A 201 -7.57 -2.13 1.12
C PHE A 201 -7.86 -3.58 0.75
N ARG A 202 -9.14 -4.01 0.84
CA ARG A 202 -9.56 -5.35 0.38
C ARG A 202 -9.34 -5.53 -1.12
N HIS A 203 -9.64 -4.52 -1.91
CA HIS A 203 -9.38 -4.56 -3.34
C HIS A 203 -7.88 -4.74 -3.62
N TRP A 204 -7.00 -3.96 -2.98
CA TRP A 204 -5.56 -4.09 -3.12
C TRP A 204 -5.03 -5.45 -2.66
N ALA A 205 -5.47 -5.95 -1.52
CA ALA A 205 -5.08 -7.26 -1.02
C ALA A 205 -5.50 -8.39 -1.97
N SER A 206 -6.73 -8.32 -2.49
CA SER A 206 -7.26 -9.30 -3.44
C SER A 206 -6.46 -9.32 -4.75
N ILE A 207 -6.17 -8.15 -5.34
CA ILE A 207 -5.37 -8.10 -6.58
C ILE A 207 -3.90 -8.47 -6.35
N ALA A 208 -3.35 -8.23 -5.17
CA ALA A 208 -2.00 -8.66 -4.80
C ALA A 208 -1.91 -10.19 -4.69
N ALA A 209 -2.86 -10.83 -4.00
CA ALA A 209 -2.91 -12.27 -3.87
C ALA A 209 -3.14 -12.96 -5.25
N GLN A 210 -4.07 -12.44 -6.06
CA GLN A 210 -4.29 -12.92 -7.42
C GLN A 210 -3.06 -12.73 -8.32
N GLY A 211 -2.37 -11.59 -8.19
CA GLY A 211 -1.14 -11.29 -8.92
C GLY A 211 -0.02 -12.30 -8.59
N LEU A 212 0.09 -12.70 -7.34
CA LEU A 212 1.05 -13.72 -6.93
C LEU A 212 0.74 -15.09 -7.55
N GLU A 213 -0.52 -15.51 -7.61
CA GLU A 213 -0.93 -16.73 -8.29
C GLU A 213 -0.64 -16.67 -9.81
N GLU A 214 -0.90 -15.53 -10.44
CA GLU A 214 -0.56 -15.33 -11.86
C GLU A 214 0.97 -15.43 -12.08
N LEU A 215 1.78 -14.82 -11.19
CA LEU A 215 3.24 -14.90 -11.25
C LEU A 215 3.77 -16.34 -11.08
N LYS A 216 3.14 -17.16 -10.24
CA LYS A 216 3.48 -18.57 -10.14
C LYS A 216 3.25 -19.31 -11.46
N GLY A 217 2.11 -19.03 -12.12
CA GLY A 217 1.80 -19.61 -13.43
C GLY A 217 2.75 -19.16 -14.56
N LEU A 218 3.34 -17.97 -14.42
CA LEU A 218 4.26 -17.39 -15.39
C LEU A 218 5.75 -17.66 -15.06
N SER A 219 6.02 -18.28 -13.93
CA SER A 219 7.39 -18.52 -13.44
C SER A 219 8.07 -19.71 -14.15
N PRO A 220 9.37 -19.61 -14.40
CA PRO A 220 10.24 -18.47 -14.08
C PRO A 220 9.96 -17.27 -15.00
N VAL A 221 10.08 -16.05 -14.45
CA VAL A 221 10.00 -14.81 -15.23
C VAL A 221 11.08 -14.84 -16.31
N PRO A 222 10.79 -14.45 -17.57
CA PRO A 222 11.81 -14.47 -18.63
C PRO A 222 13.09 -13.71 -18.24
N ALA A 223 14.25 -14.34 -18.47
CA ALA A 223 15.55 -13.72 -18.16
C ALA A 223 15.85 -12.52 -19.08
N ASP A 224 15.26 -12.50 -20.27
CA ASP A 224 15.35 -11.44 -21.27
C ASP A 224 14.16 -10.47 -21.24
N LEU A 225 13.52 -10.35 -20.08
CA LEU A 225 12.36 -9.50 -19.85
C LEU A 225 12.63 -8.06 -20.33
N LYS A 226 11.72 -7.53 -21.18
CA LYS A 226 11.85 -6.18 -21.75
C LYS A 226 10.89 -5.20 -21.06
N PRO A 227 11.29 -3.93 -20.93
CA PRO A 227 10.40 -2.89 -20.42
C PRO A 227 9.08 -2.83 -21.19
N GLY A 228 7.97 -2.71 -20.43
CA GLY A 228 6.63 -2.65 -21.00
C GLY A 228 6.07 -3.98 -21.53
N GLN A 229 6.80 -5.07 -21.38
CA GLN A 229 6.34 -6.40 -21.80
C GLN A 229 5.07 -6.79 -21.06
N LYS A 230 4.09 -7.34 -21.79
CA LYS A 230 2.90 -7.97 -21.21
C LYS A 230 3.23 -9.43 -20.90
N LEU A 231 2.94 -9.83 -19.67
CA LEU A 231 3.07 -11.21 -19.19
C LEU A 231 1.71 -11.88 -19.08
#